data_005bf971ecab3b1434a4239fe698fb67
#
_entry.id   005bf971ecab3b1434a4239fe698fb67
#
_cell.length_a   1.000
_cell.length_b   1.000
_cell.length_c   1.000
_cell.angle_alpha   90.00
_cell.angle_beta   90.00
_cell.angle_gamma   90.00
#
_symmetry.space_group_name_H-M   'P 1'
#
loop_
_entity.id
_entity.type
_entity.pdbx_description
1 polymer ?
#
loop_
_entity_poly.entity_id
_entity_poly.type
_entity_poly.pdbx_seq_one_letter_code
_entity_poly.pdbx_strand_id
1 'polypeptide(L)'
;MKKRQVVITGAGACGLMAAIMAARNGAAVTVLEQNGKPGKKICATGNGRCNFSNLARPDDAYRGEHPEFVEDALREFSVENTIEFFKEIGIYPLNRNGYLYPRSNQAQSVVDVLCMEAASLGVKIKTNEQVTEIKTGTNEKNFQILTKGWHYDADALILANGSRASSVSGSDGSGYMLAESFHHRIVPVYPALTALKCKGSSFKAWAGVRTEGEISLFTDGKFCKSEHGELQLTEYGISGIPVFQLSTYAVRAVREGHKAELRINFMPELSEEELKKLLYARKKACPYKKEKELLVGLFPEKLIKILISQKQLVSAIREFPLEVQDGMSFSQAQVCSGGVDTSQVNSQTMESKLCRGLYFAGELLDIDGTCGGYNLQWAWSSGAVAGKNAAKEEKN
;
A
#
# COMPACT_ATOMS: atom_id res chain seq x y z
N MET A 1 25.67 29.36 13.21
CA MET A 1 24.30 29.60 12.70
C MET A 1 23.33 28.71 13.47
N LYS A 2 22.12 29.18 13.77
CA LYS A 2 21.08 28.40 14.46
C LYS A 2 20.55 27.37 13.44
N LYS A 3 20.61 26.08 13.77
CA LYS A 3 20.10 25.02 12.88
C LYS A 3 18.61 25.19 12.61
N ARG A 4 18.15 24.98 11.35
CA ARG A 4 16.73 24.97 11.00
C ARG A 4 16.02 23.89 11.81
N GLN A 5 14.90 24.24 12.44
CA GLN A 5 14.10 23.31 13.24
C GLN A 5 13.06 22.64 12.34
N VAL A 6 13.17 21.34 12.17
CA VAL A 6 12.22 20.51 11.39
C VAL A 6 11.45 19.60 12.34
N VAL A 7 10.13 19.71 12.32
CA VAL A 7 9.25 18.78 13.03
C VAL A 7 8.59 17.85 12.01
N ILE A 8 8.52 16.57 12.35
CA ILE A 8 7.93 15.53 11.50
C ILE A 8 6.86 14.81 12.29
N THR A 9 5.66 14.65 11.75
CA THR A 9 4.57 13.90 12.37
C THR A 9 4.52 12.48 11.83
N GLY A 10 4.64 11.50 12.73
CA GLY A 10 4.71 10.07 12.39
C GLY A 10 6.14 9.53 12.22
N ALA A 11 6.47 8.49 12.98
CA ALA A 11 7.74 7.76 12.89
C ALA A 11 7.56 6.44 12.09
N GLY A 12 6.80 6.49 10.99
CA GLY A 12 6.68 5.42 10.00
C GLY A 12 7.85 5.41 9.01
N ALA A 13 7.72 4.67 7.92
CA ALA A 13 8.75 4.54 6.88
C ALA A 13 9.19 5.91 6.33
N CYS A 14 8.25 6.70 5.82
CA CYS A 14 8.56 8.01 5.24
C CYS A 14 9.05 9.01 6.30
N GLY A 15 8.48 9.00 7.52
CA GLY A 15 8.88 9.92 8.58
C GLY A 15 10.30 9.66 9.10
N LEU A 16 10.70 8.39 9.28
CA LEU A 16 12.07 8.05 9.67
C LEU A 16 13.07 8.40 8.56
N MET A 17 12.74 8.11 7.29
CA MET A 17 13.58 8.51 6.16
C MET A 17 13.70 10.02 6.07
N ALA A 18 12.60 10.76 6.17
CA ALA A 18 12.62 12.23 6.15
C ALA A 18 13.47 12.79 7.31
N ALA A 19 13.38 12.20 8.49
CA ALA A 19 14.14 12.63 9.65
C ALA A 19 15.66 12.46 9.44
N ILE A 20 16.09 11.30 8.94
CA ILE A 20 17.49 11.01 8.63
C ILE A 20 18.01 11.99 7.56
N MET A 21 17.25 12.15 6.47
CA MET A 21 17.68 13.02 5.37
C MET A 21 17.70 14.50 5.78
N ALA A 22 16.75 14.97 6.59
CA ALA A 22 16.78 16.34 7.11
C ALA A 22 17.97 16.55 8.04
N ALA A 23 18.28 15.60 8.93
CA ALA A 23 19.42 15.70 9.84
C ALA A 23 20.76 15.62 9.11
N ARG A 24 20.92 14.75 8.09
CA ARG A 24 22.09 14.68 7.20
C ARG A 24 22.32 15.99 6.43
N ASN A 25 21.25 16.77 6.19
CA ASN A 25 21.32 18.10 5.58
C ASN A 25 21.39 19.25 6.60
N GLY A 26 21.74 18.97 7.86
CA GLY A 26 22.11 19.96 8.87
C GLY A 26 20.95 20.47 9.74
N ALA A 27 19.73 20.03 9.56
CA ALA A 27 18.58 20.42 10.38
C ALA A 27 18.65 19.84 11.80
N ALA A 28 18.02 20.50 12.76
CA ALA A 28 17.69 19.94 14.06
C ALA A 28 16.29 19.33 13.97
N VAL A 29 16.17 18.00 14.12
CA VAL A 29 14.95 17.26 13.81
C VAL A 29 14.29 16.71 15.06
N THR A 30 12.97 16.89 15.15
CA THR A 30 12.11 16.23 16.14
C THR A 30 11.00 15.47 15.41
N VAL A 31 10.85 14.19 15.71
CA VAL A 31 9.78 13.32 15.18
C VAL A 31 8.77 13.09 16.28
N LEU A 32 7.48 13.31 15.99
CA LEU A 32 6.36 13.10 16.93
C LEU A 32 5.61 11.83 16.49
N GLU A 33 5.61 10.80 17.33
CA GLU A 33 4.98 9.51 17.07
C GLU A 33 3.89 9.24 18.11
N GLN A 34 2.66 8.99 17.68
CA GLN A 34 1.53 8.74 18.59
C GLN A 34 1.60 7.39 19.31
N ASN A 35 2.29 6.40 18.72
CA ASN A 35 2.49 5.11 19.37
C ASN A 35 3.68 5.13 20.31
N GLY A 36 3.76 4.12 21.21
CA GLY A 36 4.90 3.91 22.10
C GLY A 36 6.18 3.43 21.40
N LYS A 37 6.13 3.11 20.11
CA LYS A 37 7.29 2.63 19.32
C LYS A 37 7.22 3.13 17.88
N PRO A 38 8.35 3.54 17.26
CA PRO A 38 8.42 3.89 15.87
C PRO A 38 8.31 2.65 14.96
N GLY A 39 7.99 2.84 13.68
CA GLY A 39 8.07 1.83 12.64
C GLY A 39 7.04 0.69 12.74
N LYS A 40 5.98 0.83 13.53
CA LYS A 40 5.03 -0.26 13.84
C LYS A 40 4.42 -0.88 12.57
N LYS A 41 4.06 -0.07 11.57
CA LYS A 41 3.51 -0.58 10.29
C LYS A 41 4.58 -1.29 9.45
N ILE A 42 5.84 -0.86 9.49
CA ILE A 42 6.96 -1.54 8.80
C ILE A 42 7.06 -2.99 9.26
N CYS A 43 6.96 -3.24 10.57
CA CYS A 43 7.05 -4.59 11.16
C CYS A 43 5.97 -5.55 10.65
N ALA A 44 4.83 -5.07 10.17
CA ALA A 44 3.76 -5.87 9.61
C ALA A 44 3.93 -6.16 8.10
N THR A 45 4.80 -5.43 7.40
CA THR A 45 4.96 -5.57 5.95
C THR A 45 5.63 -6.89 5.56
N GLY A 46 5.26 -7.43 4.38
CA GLY A 46 5.84 -8.67 3.84
C GLY A 46 5.73 -9.86 4.81
N ASN A 47 4.62 -9.96 5.56
CA ASN A 47 4.43 -10.98 6.61
C ASN A 47 5.57 -10.97 7.65
N GLY A 48 5.95 -9.79 8.13
CA GLY A 48 7.03 -9.60 9.11
C GLY A 48 8.45 -9.63 8.54
N ARG A 49 8.60 -9.68 7.19
CA ARG A 49 9.91 -9.74 6.51
C ARG A 49 10.36 -8.45 5.88
N CYS A 50 9.45 -7.48 5.67
CA CYS A 50 9.66 -6.21 5.01
C CYS A 50 10.18 -6.33 3.57
N ASN A 51 9.25 -6.45 2.60
CA ASN A 51 9.60 -6.22 1.20
C ASN A 51 9.79 -4.71 0.98
N PHE A 52 11.02 -4.24 1.13
CA PHE A 52 11.28 -2.79 1.23
C PHE A 52 11.40 -2.08 -0.12
N SER A 53 11.55 -2.81 -1.25
CA SER A 53 11.60 -2.27 -2.60
C SER A 53 11.47 -3.36 -3.65
N ASN A 54 11.49 -2.98 -4.95
CA ASN A 54 11.48 -3.89 -6.08
C ASN A 54 12.39 -3.35 -7.20
N LEU A 55 13.13 -4.24 -7.85
CA LEU A 55 13.99 -3.90 -8.99
C LEU A 55 13.20 -3.67 -10.28
N ALA A 56 12.05 -4.33 -10.42
CA ALA A 56 11.15 -4.11 -11.54
C ALA A 56 10.13 -3.01 -11.19
N ARG A 57 9.81 -2.16 -12.16
CA ARG A 57 8.74 -1.18 -12.04
C ARG A 57 7.85 -1.25 -13.26
N PRO A 58 6.70 -1.96 -13.19
CA PRO A 58 5.66 -1.89 -14.21
C PRO A 58 5.12 -0.46 -14.36
N ASP A 59 4.61 -0.12 -15.53
CA ASP A 59 4.05 1.22 -15.82
C ASP A 59 2.89 1.58 -14.89
N ASP A 60 2.12 0.59 -14.44
CA ASP A 60 0.99 0.73 -13.50
C ASP A 60 1.36 0.44 -12.04
N ALA A 61 2.65 0.53 -11.69
CA ALA A 61 3.13 0.28 -10.33
C ALA A 61 2.53 1.23 -9.29
N TYR A 62 2.18 2.45 -9.69
CA TYR A 62 1.59 3.47 -8.84
C TYR A 62 0.26 3.95 -9.38
N ARG A 63 -0.64 4.36 -8.47
CA ARG A 63 -2.02 4.77 -8.71
C ARG A 63 -2.34 6.02 -7.92
N GLY A 64 -3.36 6.75 -8.33
CA GLY A 64 -3.86 8.00 -7.74
C GLY A 64 -4.60 8.79 -8.81
N GLU A 65 -5.06 10.00 -8.52
CA GLU A 65 -5.58 10.92 -9.55
C GLU A 65 -4.45 11.40 -10.49
N HIS A 66 -3.21 11.51 -9.96
CA HIS A 66 -2.02 11.96 -10.67
C HIS A 66 -0.84 11.01 -10.40
N PRO A 67 -0.84 9.77 -10.95
CA PRO A 67 0.18 8.77 -10.65
C PRO A 67 1.59 9.19 -11.12
N GLU A 68 1.70 10.05 -12.14
CA GLU A 68 2.96 10.61 -12.63
C GLU A 68 3.69 11.49 -11.60
N PHE A 69 3.00 11.92 -10.54
CA PHE A 69 3.57 12.69 -9.45
C PHE A 69 4.77 12.01 -8.78
N VAL A 70 4.83 10.69 -8.81
CA VAL A 70 5.92 9.91 -8.19
C VAL A 70 7.25 10.07 -8.90
N GLU A 71 7.26 10.46 -10.19
CA GLU A 71 8.44 10.38 -11.06
C GLU A 71 9.61 11.24 -10.57
N ASP A 72 9.33 12.47 -10.11
CA ASP A 72 10.39 13.34 -9.63
C ASP A 72 11.04 12.79 -8.36
N ALA A 73 10.24 12.30 -7.41
CA ALA A 73 10.76 11.73 -6.18
C ALA A 73 11.53 10.43 -6.41
N LEU A 74 11.04 9.56 -7.31
CA LEU A 74 11.72 8.31 -7.67
C LEU A 74 13.00 8.56 -8.47
N ARG A 75 13.11 9.66 -9.20
CA ARG A 75 14.33 10.07 -9.88
C ARG A 75 15.37 10.61 -8.91
N GLU A 76 14.94 11.42 -7.94
CA GLU A 76 15.82 12.01 -6.93
C GLU A 76 16.31 10.97 -5.89
N PHE A 77 15.45 10.01 -5.55
CA PHE A 77 15.78 8.92 -4.63
C PHE A 77 15.23 7.59 -5.17
N SER A 78 16.01 6.98 -6.04
CA SER A 78 15.66 5.79 -6.82
C SER A 78 15.71 4.49 -5.99
N VAL A 79 15.40 3.37 -6.63
CA VAL A 79 15.58 2.01 -6.05
C VAL A 79 17.06 1.76 -5.74
N GLU A 80 17.96 2.19 -6.62
CA GLU A 80 19.41 2.08 -6.43
C GLU A 80 19.87 2.89 -5.21
N ASN A 81 19.40 4.15 -5.09
CA ASN A 81 19.69 4.98 -3.92
C ASN A 81 19.12 4.35 -2.62
N THR A 82 17.96 3.73 -2.70
CA THR A 82 17.37 2.99 -1.57
C THR A 82 18.24 1.81 -1.16
N ILE A 83 18.74 1.03 -2.12
CA ILE A 83 19.65 -0.10 -1.87
C ILE A 83 20.95 0.38 -1.22
N GLU A 84 21.55 1.43 -1.77
CA GLU A 84 22.80 2.02 -1.25
C GLU A 84 22.59 2.56 0.17
N PHE A 85 21.54 3.34 0.38
CA PHE A 85 21.20 3.87 1.70
C PHE A 85 21.04 2.76 2.74
N PHE A 86 20.28 1.71 2.44
CA PHE A 86 20.09 0.61 3.38
C PHE A 86 21.36 -0.20 3.62
N LYS A 87 22.22 -0.38 2.62
CA LYS A 87 23.54 -0.98 2.81
C LYS A 87 24.41 -0.14 3.73
N GLU A 88 24.44 1.18 3.51
CA GLU A 88 25.21 2.12 4.32
C GLU A 88 24.84 2.05 5.81
N ILE A 89 23.55 1.98 6.11
CA ILE A 89 23.05 1.91 7.50
C ILE A 89 22.99 0.49 8.07
N GLY A 90 23.47 -0.54 7.33
CA GLY A 90 23.68 -1.90 7.85
C GLY A 90 22.67 -2.96 7.42
N ILE A 91 21.79 -2.70 6.45
CA ILE A 91 20.92 -3.73 5.84
C ILE A 91 21.61 -4.33 4.60
N TYR A 92 21.80 -5.64 4.60
CA TYR A 92 22.19 -6.36 3.40
C TYR A 92 20.96 -6.78 2.61
N PRO A 93 20.73 -6.23 1.38
CA PRO A 93 19.55 -6.54 0.57
C PRO A 93 19.61 -7.97 0.01
N LEU A 94 18.52 -8.71 0.16
CA LEU A 94 18.31 -10.02 -0.45
C LEU A 94 17.32 -9.87 -1.59
N ASN A 95 17.76 -10.13 -2.83
CA ASN A 95 16.90 -10.15 -4.00
C ASN A 95 16.21 -11.51 -4.15
N ARG A 96 14.88 -11.51 -4.27
CA ARG A 96 14.04 -12.67 -4.58
C ARG A 96 13.17 -12.34 -5.78
N ASN A 97 13.68 -12.65 -6.98
CA ASN A 97 12.96 -12.40 -8.24
C ASN A 97 12.51 -10.93 -8.39
N GLY A 98 13.39 -9.99 -8.07
CA GLY A 98 13.13 -8.55 -8.10
C GLY A 98 12.68 -7.96 -6.77
N TYR A 99 12.01 -8.72 -5.91
CA TYR A 99 11.57 -8.27 -4.58
C TYR A 99 12.75 -8.17 -3.62
N LEU A 100 12.90 -7.03 -2.94
CA LEU A 100 14.02 -6.76 -2.04
C LEU A 100 13.59 -6.90 -0.57
N TYR A 101 14.32 -7.74 0.15
CA TYR A 101 14.13 -8.00 1.57
C TYR A 101 15.44 -7.77 2.35
N PRO A 102 15.41 -7.46 3.66
CA PRO A 102 16.59 -7.56 4.49
C PRO A 102 17.07 -9.03 4.55
N ARG A 103 18.38 -9.26 4.52
CA ARG A 103 18.96 -10.62 4.59
C ARG A 103 18.54 -11.39 5.84
N SER A 104 18.26 -10.66 6.93
CA SER A 104 17.72 -11.23 8.19
C SER A 104 16.33 -11.81 8.05
N ASN A 105 15.56 -11.47 7.00
CA ASN A 105 14.12 -11.77 6.87
C ASN A 105 13.26 -11.24 8.03
N GLN A 106 13.70 -10.22 8.74
CA GLN A 106 13.01 -9.62 9.86
C GLN A 106 12.76 -8.14 9.60
N ALA A 107 11.50 -7.74 9.52
CA ALA A 107 11.10 -6.34 9.33
C ALA A 107 11.61 -5.45 10.48
N GLN A 108 11.72 -5.99 11.69
CA GLN A 108 12.27 -5.29 12.84
C GLN A 108 13.69 -4.78 12.59
N SER A 109 14.55 -5.54 11.89
CA SER A 109 15.91 -5.10 11.55
C SER A 109 15.93 -3.77 10.78
N VAL A 110 14.93 -3.56 9.89
CA VAL A 110 14.81 -2.32 9.12
C VAL A 110 14.48 -1.14 10.04
N VAL A 111 13.55 -1.35 10.97
CA VAL A 111 13.21 -0.32 11.97
C VAL A 111 14.39 0.01 12.87
N ASP A 112 15.11 -1.02 13.34
CA ASP A 112 16.21 -0.86 14.27
C ASP A 112 17.34 -0.02 13.64
N VAL A 113 17.76 -0.34 12.41
CA VAL A 113 18.83 0.43 11.75
C VAL A 113 18.41 1.86 11.41
N LEU A 114 17.14 2.09 11.02
CA LEU A 114 16.63 3.45 10.82
C LEU A 114 16.63 4.26 12.12
N CYS A 115 16.24 3.65 13.24
CA CYS A 115 16.27 4.31 14.54
C CYS A 115 17.70 4.56 15.04
N MET A 116 18.62 3.61 14.83
CA MET A 116 20.03 3.79 15.16
C MET A 116 20.66 4.94 14.37
N GLU A 117 20.41 4.99 13.07
CA GLU A 117 20.90 6.07 12.22
C GLU A 117 20.31 7.42 12.64
N ALA A 118 19.00 7.50 12.87
CA ALA A 118 18.35 8.71 13.35
C ALA A 118 18.95 9.20 14.68
N ALA A 119 19.20 8.28 15.62
CA ALA A 119 19.80 8.58 16.90
C ALA A 119 21.25 9.09 16.75
N SER A 120 22.08 8.47 15.90
CA SER A 120 23.46 8.88 15.62
C SER A 120 23.55 10.30 15.09
N LEU A 121 22.55 10.73 14.31
CA LEU A 121 22.42 12.08 13.76
C LEU A 121 21.81 13.09 14.75
N GLY A 122 21.44 12.66 15.96
CA GLY A 122 20.84 13.52 16.99
C GLY A 122 19.37 13.84 16.76
N VAL A 123 18.67 13.05 15.96
CA VAL A 123 17.19 13.16 15.80
C VAL A 123 16.49 12.81 17.12
N LYS A 124 15.53 13.64 17.53
CA LYS A 124 14.73 13.41 18.73
C LYS A 124 13.41 12.74 18.34
N ILE A 125 13.25 11.44 18.61
CA ILE A 125 11.99 10.73 18.42
C ILE A 125 11.20 10.78 19.73
N LYS A 126 10.05 11.43 19.72
CA LYS A 126 9.10 11.54 20.84
C LYS A 126 7.93 10.61 20.61
N THR A 127 7.86 9.55 21.38
CA THR A 127 6.77 8.56 21.33
C THR A 127 5.65 8.94 22.29
N ASN A 128 4.42 8.41 22.07
CA ASN A 128 3.19 8.77 22.77
C ASN A 128 2.83 10.26 22.64
N GLU A 129 3.28 10.89 21.54
CA GLU A 129 3.03 12.29 21.19
C GLU A 129 2.10 12.38 19.99
N GLN A 130 0.80 12.43 20.27
CA GLN A 130 -0.22 12.63 19.25
C GLN A 130 -0.41 14.11 18.96
N VAL A 131 -0.17 14.51 17.71
CA VAL A 131 -0.45 15.88 17.25
C VAL A 131 -1.96 16.08 17.17
N THR A 132 -2.45 17.14 17.79
CA THR A 132 -3.88 17.47 17.84
C THR A 132 -4.23 18.70 17.03
N GLU A 133 -3.31 19.66 16.91
CA GLU A 133 -3.52 20.92 16.19
C GLU A 133 -2.17 21.46 15.70
N ILE A 134 -2.19 22.20 14.60
CA ILE A 134 -1.04 22.93 14.08
C ILE A 134 -1.47 24.36 13.82
N LYS A 135 -0.69 25.32 14.33
CA LYS A 135 -0.89 26.76 14.14
C LYS A 135 0.24 27.33 13.30
N THR A 136 -0.07 28.29 12.45
CA THR A 136 0.89 29.04 11.62
C THR A 136 1.18 30.43 12.20
N GLY A 137 2.37 30.97 11.92
CA GLY A 137 2.69 32.36 12.16
C GLY A 137 2.86 32.78 13.61
N THR A 138 3.34 31.89 14.47
CA THR A 138 3.59 32.17 15.90
C THR A 138 5.09 32.35 16.17
N ASN A 139 5.48 33.47 16.84
CA ASN A 139 6.80 33.65 17.51
C ASN A 139 8.05 33.35 16.66
N GLU A 140 8.37 34.07 15.62
CA GLU A 140 9.59 33.88 14.81
C GLU A 140 9.72 32.49 14.11
N LYS A 141 8.74 31.61 14.28
CA LYS A 141 8.67 30.29 13.65
C LYS A 141 7.44 30.16 12.75
N ASN A 142 7.54 29.32 11.73
CA ASN A 142 6.46 29.14 10.77
C ASN A 142 5.30 28.33 11.36
N PHE A 143 5.62 27.37 12.25
CA PHE A 143 4.63 26.44 12.81
C PHE A 143 4.78 26.28 14.31
N GLN A 144 3.63 26.15 15.00
CA GLN A 144 3.51 25.63 16.36
C GLN A 144 2.66 24.37 16.33
N ILE A 145 3.25 23.23 16.67
CA ILE A 145 2.63 21.92 16.66
C ILE A 145 2.21 21.55 18.08
N LEU A 146 0.91 21.37 18.31
CA LEU A 146 0.34 21.08 19.61
C LEU A 146 0.09 19.56 19.77
N THR A 147 0.43 19.04 20.93
CA THR A 147 0.11 17.69 21.41
C THR A 147 -0.71 17.78 22.69
N LYS A 148 -1.15 16.66 23.26
CA LYS A 148 -1.95 16.67 24.50
C LYS A 148 -1.25 17.30 25.71
N GLY A 149 0.08 17.30 25.74
CA GLY A 149 0.84 17.76 26.93
C GLY A 149 1.89 18.81 26.62
N TRP A 150 2.16 19.12 25.38
CA TRP A 150 3.26 19.98 24.99
C TRP A 150 3.01 20.70 23.67
N HIS A 151 3.90 21.62 23.30
CA HIS A 151 3.96 22.21 21.97
C HIS A 151 5.41 22.21 21.43
N TYR A 152 5.55 22.21 20.12
CA TYR A 152 6.81 22.22 19.40
C TYR A 152 6.78 23.32 18.35
N ASP A 153 7.81 24.16 18.33
CA ASP A 153 7.96 25.21 17.31
C ASP A 153 8.89 24.75 16.18
N ALA A 154 8.53 25.01 14.94
CA ALA A 154 9.28 24.58 13.77
C ALA A 154 9.39 25.64 12.68
N ASP A 155 10.54 25.65 11.97
CA ASP A 155 10.75 26.41 10.73
C ASP A 155 10.12 25.68 9.54
N ALA A 156 10.10 24.34 9.57
CA ALA A 156 9.46 23.49 8.58
C ALA A 156 8.77 22.30 9.24
N LEU A 157 7.68 21.87 8.66
CA LEU A 157 6.85 20.76 9.12
C LEU A 157 6.67 19.71 8.03
N ILE A 158 6.88 18.43 8.34
CA ILE A 158 6.62 17.32 7.43
C ILE A 158 5.47 16.47 7.99
N LEU A 159 4.37 16.38 7.26
CA LEU A 159 3.28 15.47 7.56
C LEU A 159 3.58 14.09 6.95
N ALA A 160 3.87 13.12 7.81
CA ALA A 160 4.23 11.74 7.48
C ALA A 160 3.39 10.70 8.26
N ASN A 161 2.13 11.08 8.55
CA ASN A 161 1.20 10.31 9.41
C ASN A 161 0.74 8.98 8.78
N GLY A 162 0.96 8.77 7.47
CA GLY A 162 0.42 7.62 6.73
C GLY A 162 -1.08 7.76 6.48
N SER A 163 -1.73 6.64 6.15
CA SER A 163 -3.15 6.58 5.78
C SER A 163 -4.04 6.06 6.94
N ARG A 164 -5.23 5.52 6.60
CA ARG A 164 -6.13 4.81 7.53
C ARG A 164 -5.92 3.31 7.53
N ALA A 165 -5.12 2.77 6.60
CA ALA A 165 -4.93 1.34 6.47
C ALA A 165 -4.08 0.76 7.60
N SER A 166 -4.42 -0.48 8.02
CA SER A 166 -3.75 -1.18 9.12
C SER A 166 -3.82 -0.38 10.43
N SER A 167 -5.02 0.05 10.81
CA SER A 167 -5.26 0.92 11.98
C SER A 167 -4.70 0.35 13.30
N VAL A 168 -4.52 -0.97 13.40
CA VAL A 168 -3.83 -1.63 14.53
C VAL A 168 -2.38 -1.15 14.69
N SER A 169 -1.76 -0.65 13.60
CA SER A 169 -0.42 -0.06 13.64
C SER A 169 -0.39 1.42 14.02
N GLY A 170 -1.56 2.02 14.28
CA GLY A 170 -1.68 3.43 14.67
C GLY A 170 -1.97 4.37 13.49
N SER A 171 -2.19 3.86 12.29
CA SER A 171 -2.63 4.65 11.12
C SER A 171 -4.13 4.92 11.25
N ASP A 172 -4.51 6.09 11.77
CA ASP A 172 -5.89 6.45 12.10
C ASP A 172 -6.52 7.46 11.13
N GLY A 173 -5.71 7.99 10.20
CA GLY A 173 -6.13 9.03 9.26
C GLY A 173 -6.13 10.45 9.83
N SER A 174 -5.60 10.66 11.03
CA SER A 174 -5.48 12.00 11.64
C SER A 174 -4.69 12.98 10.77
N GLY A 175 -3.74 12.48 9.97
CA GLY A 175 -2.98 13.29 9.04
C GLY A 175 -3.83 14.00 7.98
N TYR A 176 -4.97 13.43 7.58
CA TYR A 176 -5.88 14.07 6.63
C TYR A 176 -6.52 15.33 7.23
N MET A 177 -6.99 15.26 8.49
CA MET A 177 -7.55 16.44 9.18
C MET A 177 -6.49 17.54 9.36
N LEU A 178 -5.23 17.16 9.62
CA LEU A 178 -4.14 18.12 9.70
C LEU A 178 -3.88 18.78 8.33
N ALA A 179 -3.94 18.04 7.24
CA ALA A 179 -3.80 18.59 5.89
C ALA A 179 -4.98 19.49 5.50
N GLU A 180 -6.22 19.10 5.83
CA GLU A 180 -7.43 19.91 5.61
C GLU A 180 -7.38 21.25 6.37
N SER A 181 -6.75 21.31 7.56
CA SER A 181 -6.58 22.57 8.28
C SER A 181 -5.70 23.59 7.55
N PHE A 182 -4.92 23.13 6.56
CA PHE A 182 -4.16 23.96 5.61
C PHE A 182 -4.84 24.08 4.23
N HIS A 183 -6.15 23.77 4.17
CA HIS A 183 -6.97 23.84 2.96
C HIS A 183 -6.59 22.87 1.84
N HIS A 184 -5.85 21.80 2.16
CA HIS A 184 -5.60 20.75 1.19
C HIS A 184 -6.85 19.90 0.96
N ARG A 185 -7.15 19.66 -0.31
CA ARG A 185 -8.21 18.74 -0.73
C ARG A 185 -7.77 17.30 -0.40
N ILE A 186 -8.70 16.52 0.14
CA ILE A 186 -8.51 15.08 0.32
C ILE A 186 -9.32 14.33 -0.75
N VAL A 187 -8.63 13.62 -1.62
CA VAL A 187 -9.24 12.65 -2.54
C VAL A 187 -9.89 11.54 -1.71
N PRO A 188 -11.13 11.11 -2.01
CA PRO A 188 -11.84 10.12 -1.22
C PRO A 188 -11.00 8.88 -0.90
N VAL A 189 -10.91 8.55 0.38
CA VAL A 189 -10.02 7.49 0.88
C VAL A 189 -10.76 6.18 1.01
N TYR A 190 -10.28 5.14 0.32
CA TYR A 190 -10.84 3.78 0.32
C TYR A 190 -9.79 2.74 0.72
N PRO A 191 -10.20 1.60 1.34
CA PRO A 191 -9.28 0.50 1.59
C PRO A 191 -8.80 -0.11 0.27
N ALA A 192 -7.49 -0.34 0.15
CA ALA A 192 -6.84 -0.89 -1.03
C ALA A 192 -5.87 -2.02 -0.66
N LEU A 193 -5.47 -2.83 -1.64
CA LEU A 193 -4.71 -4.06 -1.45
C LEU A 193 -5.34 -4.93 -0.35
N THR A 194 -6.59 -5.29 -0.57
CA THR A 194 -7.42 -5.99 0.41
C THR A 194 -8.23 -7.12 -0.23
N ALA A 195 -8.68 -8.08 0.57
CA ALA A 195 -9.63 -9.08 0.10
C ALA A 195 -10.99 -8.45 -0.22
N LEU A 196 -11.73 -9.08 -1.11
CA LEU A 196 -13.05 -8.62 -1.56
C LEU A 196 -14.17 -9.48 -0.99
N LYS A 197 -15.17 -8.82 -0.44
CA LYS A 197 -16.45 -9.42 -0.06
C LYS A 197 -17.34 -9.49 -1.30
N CYS A 198 -17.94 -10.66 -1.51
CA CYS A 198 -18.82 -10.89 -2.65
C CYS A 198 -20.24 -11.25 -2.19
N LYS A 199 -21.24 -10.97 -3.04
CA LYS A 199 -22.61 -11.39 -2.79
C LYS A 199 -22.77 -12.88 -3.03
N GLY A 200 -23.36 -13.60 -2.09
CA GLY A 200 -23.66 -15.03 -2.19
C GLY A 200 -23.59 -15.73 -0.84
N SER A 201 -24.21 -16.90 -0.75
CA SER A 201 -24.24 -17.72 0.48
C SER A 201 -23.42 -18.99 0.41
N SER A 202 -22.92 -19.35 -0.79
CA SER A 202 -22.23 -20.63 -1.04
C SER A 202 -20.73 -20.61 -0.69
N PHE A 203 -20.17 -19.47 -0.32
CA PHE A 203 -18.74 -19.31 -0.11
C PHE A 203 -18.15 -20.16 1.02
N LYS A 204 -18.94 -20.48 2.04
CA LYS A 204 -18.51 -21.42 3.10
C LYS A 204 -18.10 -22.79 2.55
N ALA A 205 -18.72 -23.22 1.44
CA ALA A 205 -18.45 -24.51 0.85
C ALA A 205 -17.06 -24.63 0.21
N TRP A 206 -16.49 -23.53 -0.26
CA TRP A 206 -15.13 -23.50 -0.85
C TRP A 206 -14.07 -22.87 0.05
N ALA A 207 -14.45 -22.37 1.22
CA ALA A 207 -13.53 -21.65 2.10
C ALA A 207 -12.24 -22.44 2.40
N GLY A 208 -11.10 -21.73 2.28
CA GLY A 208 -9.76 -22.27 2.47
C GLY A 208 -9.15 -22.94 1.22
N VAL A 209 -9.86 -22.95 0.08
CA VAL A 209 -9.28 -23.42 -1.19
C VAL A 209 -8.30 -22.38 -1.71
N ARG A 210 -7.13 -22.85 -2.19
CA ARG A 210 -6.18 -22.11 -3.01
C ARG A 210 -6.12 -22.74 -4.38
N THR A 211 -6.11 -21.91 -5.41
CA THR A 211 -6.06 -22.35 -6.80
C THR A 211 -5.42 -21.29 -7.66
N GLU A 212 -4.64 -21.68 -8.65
CA GLU A 212 -4.19 -20.78 -9.69
C GLU A 212 -5.39 -20.39 -10.58
N GLY A 213 -5.33 -19.19 -11.14
CA GLY A 213 -6.35 -18.70 -12.05
C GLY A 213 -6.09 -17.28 -12.52
N GLU A 214 -6.86 -16.88 -13.52
CA GLU A 214 -6.97 -15.49 -13.95
C GLU A 214 -8.26 -14.90 -13.43
N ILE A 215 -8.20 -13.68 -12.92
CA ILE A 215 -9.35 -12.95 -12.41
C ILE A 215 -9.48 -11.61 -13.12
N SER A 216 -10.64 -11.36 -13.71
CA SER A 216 -10.95 -10.13 -14.44
C SER A 216 -12.01 -9.32 -13.72
N LEU A 217 -11.79 -8.01 -13.63
CA LEU A 217 -12.73 -7.04 -13.06
C LEU A 217 -13.52 -6.36 -14.17
N PHE A 218 -14.83 -6.26 -13.98
CA PHE A 218 -15.75 -5.48 -14.81
C PHE A 218 -16.49 -4.46 -13.95
N THR A 219 -16.59 -3.22 -14.43
CA THR A 219 -17.39 -2.14 -13.81
C THR A 219 -18.51 -1.77 -14.78
N ASP A 220 -19.76 -1.86 -14.32
CA ASP A 220 -20.97 -1.64 -15.13
C ASP A 220 -20.94 -2.44 -16.45
N GLY A 221 -20.44 -3.67 -16.38
CA GLY A 221 -20.31 -4.58 -17.53
C GLY A 221 -19.13 -4.31 -18.47
N LYS A 222 -18.34 -3.27 -18.24
CA LYS A 222 -17.13 -2.96 -19.02
C LYS A 222 -15.90 -3.57 -18.36
N PHE A 223 -15.06 -4.22 -19.16
CA PHE A 223 -13.76 -4.73 -18.71
C PHE A 223 -12.87 -3.59 -18.19
N CYS A 224 -12.26 -3.79 -17.02
CA CYS A 224 -11.33 -2.85 -16.43
C CYS A 224 -9.90 -3.38 -16.46
N LYS A 225 -9.67 -4.56 -15.85
CA LYS A 225 -8.32 -5.11 -15.67
C LYS A 225 -8.41 -6.62 -15.37
N SER A 226 -7.36 -7.38 -15.71
CA SER A 226 -7.19 -8.76 -15.26
C SER A 226 -5.84 -8.94 -14.56
N GLU A 227 -5.80 -9.93 -13.67
CA GLU A 227 -4.60 -10.35 -12.94
C GLU A 227 -4.56 -11.87 -12.88
N HIS A 228 -3.34 -12.43 -12.84
CA HIS A 228 -3.12 -13.87 -12.80
C HIS A 228 -2.32 -14.28 -11.56
N GLY A 229 -2.61 -15.46 -11.00
CA GLY A 229 -1.85 -16.07 -9.91
C GLY A 229 -2.72 -16.85 -8.93
N GLU A 230 -2.17 -17.13 -7.74
CA GLU A 230 -2.86 -17.88 -6.70
C GLU A 230 -4.02 -17.07 -6.11
N LEU A 231 -5.23 -17.60 -6.29
CA LEU A 231 -6.47 -17.11 -5.71
C LEU A 231 -6.77 -17.86 -4.41
N GLN A 232 -7.22 -17.17 -3.40
CA GLN A 232 -7.67 -17.75 -2.14
C GLN A 232 -9.17 -17.57 -2.00
N LEU A 233 -9.93 -18.65 -2.08
CA LEU A 233 -11.38 -18.67 -1.91
C LEU A 233 -11.69 -18.67 -0.40
N THR A 234 -12.49 -17.68 0.03
CA THR A 234 -12.79 -17.44 1.45
C THR A 234 -14.28 -17.58 1.73
N GLU A 235 -14.66 -17.60 3.00
CA GLU A 235 -16.07 -17.68 3.40
C GLU A 235 -16.89 -16.40 3.11
N TYR A 236 -16.22 -15.28 2.80
CA TYR A 236 -16.83 -13.99 2.51
C TYR A 236 -16.68 -13.57 1.04
N GLY A 237 -15.95 -14.31 0.24
CA GLY A 237 -15.66 -13.98 -1.15
C GLY A 237 -14.29 -14.49 -1.59
N ILE A 238 -13.35 -13.58 -1.89
CA ILE A 238 -12.07 -13.93 -2.50
C ILE A 238 -10.91 -13.07 -2.01
N SER A 239 -9.72 -13.66 -1.98
CA SER A 239 -8.45 -13.06 -1.56
C SER A 239 -7.30 -13.56 -2.44
N GLY A 240 -6.09 -13.12 -2.19
CA GLY A 240 -4.88 -13.44 -2.95
C GLY A 240 -4.28 -12.22 -3.61
N ILE A 241 -3.04 -12.30 -4.05
CA ILE A 241 -2.33 -11.15 -4.67
C ILE A 241 -3.09 -10.60 -5.88
N PRO A 242 -3.59 -11.43 -6.83
CA PRO A 242 -4.39 -10.92 -7.95
C PRO A 242 -5.62 -10.12 -7.50
N VAL A 243 -6.30 -10.59 -6.45
CA VAL A 243 -7.46 -9.90 -5.89
C VAL A 243 -7.06 -8.58 -5.24
N PHE A 244 -5.94 -8.54 -4.53
CA PHE A 244 -5.43 -7.29 -3.93
C PHE A 244 -5.14 -6.24 -5.00
N GLN A 245 -4.55 -6.64 -6.12
CA GLN A 245 -4.27 -5.74 -7.24
C GLN A 245 -5.55 -5.12 -7.83
N LEU A 246 -6.62 -5.90 -7.94
CA LEU A 246 -7.91 -5.44 -8.46
C LEU A 246 -8.74 -4.68 -7.41
N SER A 247 -8.47 -4.88 -6.12
CA SER A 247 -9.32 -4.37 -5.04
C SER A 247 -9.44 -2.85 -5.02
N THR A 248 -8.37 -2.12 -5.36
CA THR A 248 -8.38 -0.66 -5.45
C THR A 248 -9.47 -0.16 -6.40
N TYR A 249 -9.56 -0.77 -7.58
CA TYR A 249 -10.56 -0.41 -8.60
C TYR A 249 -11.95 -0.89 -8.20
N ALA A 250 -12.08 -2.13 -7.72
CA ALA A 250 -13.36 -2.72 -7.36
C ALA A 250 -14.02 -2.01 -6.17
N VAL A 251 -13.25 -1.68 -5.13
CA VAL A 251 -13.77 -0.99 -3.94
C VAL A 251 -14.17 0.44 -4.29
N ARG A 252 -13.32 1.16 -5.05
CA ARG A 252 -13.67 2.51 -5.53
C ARG A 252 -14.98 2.48 -6.31
N ALA A 253 -15.10 1.61 -7.31
CA ALA A 253 -16.32 1.49 -8.12
C ALA A 253 -17.58 1.27 -7.25
N VAL A 254 -17.54 0.31 -6.32
CA VAL A 254 -18.69 0.02 -5.43
C VAL A 254 -19.03 1.21 -4.54
N ARG A 255 -18.02 1.89 -3.98
CA ARG A 255 -18.20 3.04 -3.08
C ARG A 255 -18.72 4.27 -3.81
N GLU A 256 -18.44 4.40 -5.10
CA GLU A 256 -18.96 5.45 -5.99
C GLU A 256 -20.31 5.09 -6.61
N GLY A 257 -20.89 3.93 -6.24
CA GLY A 257 -22.24 3.53 -6.65
C GLY A 257 -22.30 2.72 -7.94
N HIS A 258 -21.17 2.26 -8.46
CA HIS A 258 -21.08 1.41 -9.65
C HIS A 258 -21.17 -0.08 -9.28
N LYS A 259 -21.59 -0.90 -10.23
CA LYS A 259 -21.58 -2.36 -10.09
C LYS A 259 -20.19 -2.90 -10.44
N ALA A 260 -19.54 -3.61 -9.50
CA ALA A 260 -18.29 -4.32 -9.75
C ALA A 260 -18.52 -5.83 -9.78
N GLU A 261 -18.05 -6.50 -10.84
CA GLU A 261 -18.17 -7.94 -11.06
C GLU A 261 -16.77 -8.51 -11.36
N LEU A 262 -16.42 -9.59 -10.67
CA LEU A 262 -15.23 -10.39 -10.98
C LEU A 262 -15.65 -11.59 -11.80
N ARG A 263 -14.82 -12.00 -12.76
CA ARG A 263 -14.92 -13.27 -13.47
C ARG A 263 -13.63 -14.04 -13.31
N ILE A 264 -13.75 -15.29 -12.86
CA ILE A 264 -12.59 -16.15 -12.62
C ILE A 264 -12.50 -17.19 -13.71
N ASN A 265 -11.34 -17.28 -14.33
CA ASN A 265 -10.92 -18.41 -15.17
C ASN A 265 -9.99 -19.30 -14.34
N PHE A 266 -10.43 -20.48 -13.99
CA PHE A 266 -9.67 -21.46 -13.19
C PHE A 266 -8.70 -22.32 -14.04
N MET A 267 -8.72 -22.19 -15.38
CA MET A 267 -7.80 -22.86 -16.29
C MET A 267 -7.43 -21.90 -17.44
N PRO A 268 -6.72 -20.80 -17.15
CA PRO A 268 -6.41 -19.79 -18.17
C PRO A 268 -5.44 -20.30 -19.25
N GLU A 269 -4.71 -21.38 -18.97
CA GLU A 269 -3.79 -22.02 -19.90
C GLU A 269 -4.48 -22.77 -21.05
N LEU A 270 -5.81 -23.01 -20.95
CA LEU A 270 -6.59 -23.69 -21.98
C LEU A 270 -7.62 -22.74 -22.60
N SER A 271 -7.74 -22.78 -23.91
CA SER A 271 -8.89 -22.24 -24.63
C SER A 271 -10.17 -23.02 -24.29
N GLU A 272 -11.33 -22.45 -24.60
CA GLU A 272 -12.60 -23.14 -24.39
C GLU A 272 -12.69 -24.47 -25.13
N GLU A 273 -12.17 -24.50 -26.35
CA GLU A 273 -12.16 -25.71 -27.18
C GLU A 273 -11.22 -26.79 -26.61
N GLU A 274 -10.04 -26.39 -26.12
CA GLU A 274 -9.11 -27.31 -25.50
C GLU A 274 -9.66 -27.87 -24.20
N LEU A 275 -10.31 -27.06 -23.38
CA LEU A 275 -10.99 -27.50 -22.18
C LEU A 275 -12.12 -28.52 -22.51
N LYS A 276 -12.94 -28.24 -23.52
CA LYS A 276 -13.96 -29.20 -24.00
C LYS A 276 -13.35 -30.52 -24.48
N LYS A 277 -12.27 -30.45 -25.24
CA LYS A 277 -11.52 -31.64 -25.69
C LYS A 277 -10.94 -32.43 -24.51
N LEU A 278 -10.34 -31.75 -23.53
CA LEU A 278 -9.82 -32.37 -22.33
C LEU A 278 -10.91 -33.11 -21.55
N LEU A 279 -12.04 -32.48 -21.28
CA LEU A 279 -13.14 -33.07 -20.55
C LEU A 279 -13.74 -34.28 -21.30
N TYR A 280 -13.90 -34.18 -22.63
CA TYR A 280 -14.34 -35.28 -23.47
C TYR A 280 -13.36 -36.47 -23.45
N ALA A 281 -12.06 -36.21 -23.62
CA ALA A 281 -11.02 -37.23 -23.57
C ALA A 281 -11.00 -37.97 -22.23
N ARG A 282 -11.13 -37.25 -21.11
CA ARG A 282 -11.22 -37.83 -19.76
C ARG A 282 -12.45 -38.73 -19.59
N LYS A 283 -13.61 -38.28 -20.10
CA LYS A 283 -14.83 -39.08 -20.11
C LYS A 283 -14.68 -40.36 -20.92
N LYS A 284 -14.03 -40.29 -22.09
CA LYS A 284 -13.77 -41.44 -22.95
C LYS A 284 -12.77 -42.42 -22.31
N ALA A 285 -11.70 -41.90 -21.69
CA ALA A 285 -10.67 -42.72 -21.04
C ALA A 285 -11.15 -43.37 -19.73
N CYS A 286 -12.09 -42.75 -19.03
CA CYS A 286 -12.58 -43.21 -17.73
C CYS A 286 -14.11 -43.25 -17.70
N PRO A 287 -14.77 -44.10 -18.51
CA PRO A 287 -16.24 -44.13 -18.63
C PRO A 287 -16.97 -44.54 -17.36
N TYR A 288 -16.26 -45.17 -16.42
CA TYR A 288 -16.75 -45.59 -15.10
C TYR A 288 -16.85 -44.40 -14.10
N LYS A 289 -16.24 -43.27 -14.38
CA LYS A 289 -16.24 -42.07 -13.52
C LYS A 289 -17.50 -41.25 -13.71
N LYS A 290 -18.06 -40.77 -12.60
CA LYS A 290 -19.11 -39.76 -12.59
C LYS A 290 -18.52 -38.40 -12.92
N GLU A 291 -19.35 -37.44 -13.31
CA GLU A 291 -18.95 -36.09 -13.72
C GLU A 291 -18.00 -35.41 -12.71
N LYS A 292 -18.33 -35.44 -11.40
CA LYS A 292 -17.46 -34.89 -10.37
C LYS A 292 -16.08 -35.56 -10.29
N GLU A 293 -16.02 -36.87 -10.58
CA GLU A 293 -14.81 -37.66 -10.51
C GLU A 293 -13.88 -37.40 -11.71
N LEU A 294 -14.45 -36.94 -12.82
CA LEU A 294 -13.69 -36.47 -13.98
C LEU A 294 -12.91 -35.18 -13.69
N LEU A 295 -13.31 -34.38 -12.71
CA LEU A 295 -12.63 -33.14 -12.31
C LEU A 295 -11.56 -33.37 -11.24
N VAL A 296 -11.53 -34.55 -10.60
CA VAL A 296 -10.46 -34.92 -9.65
C VAL A 296 -9.12 -34.93 -10.35
N GLY A 297 -8.14 -34.24 -9.76
CA GLY A 297 -6.82 -34.01 -10.35
C GLY A 297 -6.73 -32.77 -11.26
N LEU A 298 -7.86 -32.06 -11.47
CA LEU A 298 -7.88 -30.71 -12.06
C LEU A 298 -8.09 -29.64 -11.00
N PHE A 299 -9.00 -29.91 -10.07
CA PHE A 299 -9.39 -28.93 -9.04
C PHE A 299 -9.45 -29.55 -7.64
N PRO A 300 -9.30 -28.75 -6.58
CA PRO A 300 -9.59 -29.16 -5.21
C PRO A 300 -11.04 -29.60 -5.02
N GLU A 301 -11.29 -30.60 -4.17
CA GLU A 301 -12.61 -31.23 -3.98
C GLU A 301 -13.74 -30.23 -3.68
N LYS A 302 -13.45 -29.21 -2.82
CA LYS A 302 -14.43 -28.20 -2.47
C LYS A 302 -14.84 -27.34 -3.68
N LEU A 303 -13.87 -27.01 -4.55
CA LEU A 303 -14.13 -26.25 -5.77
C LEU A 303 -14.94 -27.11 -6.78
N ILE A 304 -14.61 -28.40 -6.93
CA ILE A 304 -15.36 -29.31 -7.79
C ILE A 304 -16.86 -29.30 -7.43
N LYS A 305 -17.20 -29.34 -6.13
CA LYS A 305 -18.61 -29.32 -5.69
C LYS A 305 -19.36 -28.06 -6.15
N ILE A 306 -18.67 -26.92 -6.16
CA ILE A 306 -19.24 -25.65 -6.63
C ILE A 306 -19.38 -25.65 -8.15
N LEU A 307 -18.32 -26.06 -8.89
CA LEU A 307 -18.33 -26.05 -10.33
C LEU A 307 -19.43 -26.93 -10.94
N ILE A 308 -19.58 -28.16 -10.42
CA ILE A 308 -20.64 -29.10 -10.91
C ILE A 308 -22.06 -28.64 -10.54
N SER A 309 -22.23 -27.79 -9.56
CA SER A 309 -23.55 -27.23 -9.23
C SER A 309 -24.00 -26.16 -10.22
N GLN A 310 -23.12 -25.70 -11.11
CA GLN A 310 -23.45 -24.72 -12.13
C GLN A 310 -24.10 -25.40 -13.35
N LYS A 311 -24.98 -24.65 -14.04
CA LYS A 311 -25.71 -25.18 -15.21
C LYS A 311 -24.81 -25.56 -16.39
N GLN A 312 -23.70 -24.87 -16.56
CA GLN A 312 -22.74 -25.05 -17.65
C GLN A 312 -21.33 -25.15 -17.11
N LEU A 313 -20.78 -26.37 -17.03
CA LEU A 313 -19.49 -26.64 -16.41
C LEU A 313 -18.33 -25.87 -17.08
N VAL A 314 -18.27 -25.83 -18.39
CA VAL A 314 -17.19 -25.15 -19.13
C VAL A 314 -17.20 -23.64 -18.83
N SER A 315 -18.37 -23.02 -18.87
CA SER A 315 -18.52 -21.61 -18.50
C SER A 315 -18.16 -21.37 -17.03
N ALA A 316 -18.57 -22.27 -16.14
CA ALA A 316 -18.22 -22.17 -14.70
C ALA A 316 -16.71 -22.30 -14.44
N ILE A 317 -15.97 -23.02 -15.25
CA ILE A 317 -14.52 -23.12 -15.15
C ILE A 317 -13.85 -21.84 -15.68
N ARG A 318 -14.37 -21.26 -16.76
CA ARG A 318 -13.72 -20.16 -17.48
C ARG A 318 -14.17 -18.75 -17.10
N GLU A 319 -15.39 -18.61 -16.63
CA GLU A 319 -16.02 -17.29 -16.38
C GLU A 319 -16.87 -17.34 -15.10
N PHE A 320 -16.33 -17.83 -14.00
CA PHE A 320 -17.07 -17.91 -12.75
C PHE A 320 -17.37 -16.52 -12.19
N PRO A 321 -18.63 -16.08 -12.14
CA PRO A 321 -18.96 -14.71 -11.77
C PRO A 321 -19.02 -14.53 -10.25
N LEU A 322 -18.52 -13.40 -9.77
CA LEU A 322 -18.64 -12.94 -8.38
C LEU A 322 -19.03 -11.47 -8.38
N GLU A 323 -20.17 -11.10 -7.83
CA GLU A 323 -20.53 -9.70 -7.63
C GLU A 323 -19.85 -9.17 -6.37
N VAL A 324 -19.03 -8.13 -6.52
CA VAL A 324 -18.33 -7.50 -5.39
C VAL A 324 -19.33 -6.67 -4.59
N GLN A 325 -19.32 -6.86 -3.28
CA GLN A 325 -20.10 -6.09 -2.33
C GLN A 325 -19.30 -4.95 -1.71
N ASP A 326 -18.06 -5.20 -1.33
CA ASP A 326 -17.11 -4.24 -0.74
C ASP A 326 -15.71 -4.87 -0.59
N GLY A 327 -14.73 -4.07 -0.20
CA GLY A 327 -13.47 -4.54 0.38
C GLY A 327 -13.61 -4.93 1.85
N MET A 328 -12.51 -5.44 2.42
CA MET A 328 -12.41 -5.56 3.87
C MET A 328 -12.26 -4.16 4.51
N SER A 329 -12.32 -4.10 5.85
CA SER A 329 -12.18 -2.84 6.58
C SER A 329 -10.78 -2.24 6.45
N PHE A 330 -10.63 -0.95 6.75
CA PHE A 330 -9.33 -0.28 6.80
C PHE A 330 -8.31 -1.00 7.70
N SER A 331 -8.75 -1.63 8.79
CA SER A 331 -7.86 -2.40 9.67
C SER A 331 -7.24 -3.62 9.01
N GLN A 332 -7.87 -4.17 7.98
CA GLN A 332 -7.43 -5.35 7.24
C GLN A 332 -6.82 -5.02 5.87
N ALA A 333 -6.98 -3.78 5.41
CA ALA A 333 -6.34 -3.30 4.19
C ALA A 333 -4.84 -3.07 4.42
N GLN A 334 -4.02 -3.34 3.41
CA GLN A 334 -2.58 -3.07 3.49
C GLN A 334 -2.28 -1.59 3.29
N VAL A 335 -3.00 -0.94 2.37
CA VAL A 335 -2.87 0.48 2.04
C VAL A 335 -4.25 1.11 1.82
N CYS A 336 -4.28 2.43 1.64
CA CYS A 336 -5.44 3.15 1.11
C CYS A 336 -5.17 3.64 -0.30
N SER A 337 -6.21 3.74 -1.13
CA SER A 337 -6.26 4.66 -2.26
C SER A 337 -6.88 5.98 -1.82
N GLY A 338 -6.56 7.08 -2.50
CA GLY A 338 -6.94 8.42 -2.06
C GLY A 338 -5.98 9.00 -1.01
N GLY A 339 -6.17 10.25 -0.66
CA GLY A 339 -5.29 10.99 0.24
C GLY A 339 -5.21 12.46 -0.12
N VAL A 340 -4.16 13.15 0.36
CA VAL A 340 -3.90 14.55 0.00
C VAL A 340 -3.68 14.67 -1.50
N ASP A 341 -4.45 15.55 -2.13
CA ASP A 341 -4.37 15.84 -3.58
C ASP A 341 -2.96 16.29 -3.98
N THR A 342 -2.31 15.46 -4.78
CA THR A 342 -0.93 15.68 -5.22
C THR A 342 -0.79 16.88 -6.16
N SER A 343 -1.87 17.33 -6.82
CA SER A 343 -1.86 18.55 -7.62
C SER A 343 -1.54 19.81 -6.79
N GLN A 344 -1.78 19.77 -5.47
CA GLN A 344 -1.52 20.84 -4.52
C GLN A 344 -0.15 20.73 -3.83
N VAL A 345 0.67 19.78 -4.24
CA VAL A 345 2.02 19.53 -3.71
C VAL A 345 3.04 19.64 -4.86
N ASN A 346 4.22 20.15 -4.57
CA ASN A 346 5.31 20.20 -5.53
C ASN A 346 6.00 18.83 -5.60
N SER A 347 6.00 18.18 -6.75
CA SER A 347 6.57 16.85 -6.98
C SER A 347 8.09 16.77 -6.75
N GLN A 348 8.81 17.88 -6.98
CA GLN A 348 10.27 17.93 -6.85
C GLN A 348 10.73 18.18 -5.41
N THR A 349 9.89 18.76 -4.56
CA THR A 349 10.27 19.16 -3.20
C THR A 349 9.42 18.50 -2.12
N MET A 350 8.27 17.95 -2.48
CA MET A 350 7.22 17.49 -1.55
C MET A 350 6.61 18.63 -0.72
N GLU A 351 6.86 19.89 -1.06
CA GLU A 351 6.33 21.06 -0.38
C GLU A 351 4.89 21.37 -0.82
N SER A 352 4.07 21.78 0.11
CA SER A 352 2.74 22.34 -0.15
C SER A 352 2.83 23.58 -1.08
N LYS A 353 1.97 23.63 -2.09
CA LYS A 353 1.76 24.85 -2.90
C LYS A 353 0.89 25.88 -2.19
N LEU A 354 0.20 25.48 -1.10
CA LEU A 354 -0.74 26.32 -0.36
C LEU A 354 -0.12 26.92 0.92
N CYS A 355 0.84 26.23 1.53
CA CYS A 355 1.46 26.63 2.77
C CYS A 355 2.97 26.41 2.70
N ARG A 356 3.73 27.50 2.68
CA ARG A 356 5.20 27.47 2.62
C ARG A 356 5.79 26.81 3.88
N GLY A 357 6.79 25.95 3.70
CA GLY A 357 7.45 25.22 4.79
C GLY A 357 6.69 23.99 5.28
N LEU A 358 5.50 23.73 4.73
CA LEU A 358 4.74 22.51 4.96
C LEU A 358 5.07 21.48 3.88
N TYR A 359 5.44 20.26 4.29
CA TYR A 359 5.80 19.16 3.39
C TYR A 359 4.94 17.94 3.67
N PHE A 360 4.78 17.08 2.65
CA PHE A 360 4.04 15.83 2.74
C PHE A 360 4.92 14.66 2.32
N ALA A 361 4.71 13.47 2.93
CA ALA A 361 5.45 12.27 2.53
C ALA A 361 4.64 10.98 2.73
N GLY A 362 4.91 10.03 1.84
CA GLY A 362 4.38 8.67 1.93
C GLY A 362 2.91 8.54 1.63
N GLU A 363 2.28 7.60 2.30
CA GLU A 363 0.91 7.14 2.07
C GLU A 363 -0.19 8.15 2.49
N LEU A 364 0.20 9.30 3.03
CA LEU A 364 -0.70 10.43 3.28
C LEU A 364 -1.15 11.10 1.97
N LEU A 365 -0.29 11.09 0.96
CA LEU A 365 -0.57 11.58 -0.39
C LEU A 365 -1.45 10.60 -1.17
N ASP A 366 -2.24 11.10 -2.14
CA ASP A 366 -3.03 10.26 -3.06
C ASP A 366 -2.13 9.50 -4.03
N ILE A 367 -1.31 8.61 -3.48
CA ILE A 367 -0.46 7.66 -4.20
C ILE A 367 -0.51 6.31 -3.48
N ASP A 368 -0.99 5.29 -4.15
CA ASP A 368 -0.87 3.90 -3.72
C ASP A 368 -0.11 3.05 -4.75
N GLY A 369 0.78 2.22 -4.26
CA GLY A 369 1.53 1.26 -5.07
C GLY A 369 0.86 -0.10 -5.11
N THR A 370 1.11 -0.85 -6.18
CA THR A 370 0.70 -2.26 -6.29
C THR A 370 1.40 -3.13 -5.24
N CYS A 371 0.99 -4.40 -5.10
CA CYS A 371 1.72 -5.36 -4.27
C CYS A 371 3.13 -5.55 -4.82
N GLY A 372 4.15 -5.52 -3.94
CA GLY A 372 5.50 -5.83 -4.41
C GLY A 372 6.63 -4.92 -3.92
N GLY A 373 6.43 -4.14 -2.86
CA GLY A 373 7.47 -3.26 -2.28
C GLY A 373 7.36 -1.80 -2.74
N TYR A 374 6.46 -1.48 -3.67
CA TYR A 374 6.29 -0.14 -4.25
C TYR A 374 5.84 0.90 -3.23
N ASN A 375 4.92 0.54 -2.32
CA ASN A 375 4.46 1.44 -1.25
C ASN A 375 5.58 1.84 -0.29
N LEU A 376 6.49 0.92 0.03
CA LEU A 376 7.67 1.25 0.83
C LEU A 376 8.68 2.05 0.03
N GLN A 377 8.91 1.73 -1.26
CA GLN A 377 9.76 2.55 -2.12
C GLN A 377 9.25 3.99 -2.20
N TRP A 378 7.92 4.19 -2.39
CA TRP A 378 7.30 5.50 -2.36
C TRP A 378 7.55 6.23 -1.02
N ALA A 379 7.41 5.51 0.09
CA ALA A 379 7.67 6.07 1.42
C ALA A 379 9.12 6.52 1.58
N TRP A 380 10.08 5.75 1.07
CA TRP A 380 11.50 6.12 1.09
C TRP A 380 11.79 7.32 0.21
N SER A 381 11.34 7.30 -1.05
CA SER A 381 11.62 8.36 -2.02
C SER A 381 11.00 9.70 -1.61
N SER A 382 9.69 9.72 -1.31
CA SER A 382 9.00 10.94 -0.89
C SER A 382 9.52 11.46 0.46
N GLY A 383 9.83 10.55 1.41
CA GLY A 383 10.43 10.91 2.68
C GLY A 383 11.82 11.54 2.51
N ALA A 384 12.65 10.96 1.66
CA ALA A 384 13.99 11.48 1.39
C ALA A 384 13.93 12.89 0.77
N VAL A 385 13.06 13.07 -0.23
CA VAL A 385 12.88 14.36 -0.90
C VAL A 385 12.33 15.43 0.05
N ALA A 386 11.29 15.09 0.82
CA ALA A 386 10.71 16.01 1.82
C ALA A 386 11.74 16.42 2.87
N GLY A 387 12.47 15.45 3.44
CA GLY A 387 13.49 15.70 4.46
C GLY A 387 14.62 16.61 3.96
N LYS A 388 15.18 16.29 2.78
CA LYS A 388 16.23 17.11 2.14
C LYS A 388 15.80 18.54 1.90
N ASN A 389 14.57 18.76 1.42
CA ASN A 389 14.07 20.09 1.10
C ASN A 389 13.63 20.87 2.34
N ALA A 390 13.01 20.23 3.33
CA ALA A 390 12.64 20.85 4.59
C ALA A 390 13.86 21.38 5.39
N ALA A 391 15.04 20.77 5.20
CA ALA A 391 16.27 21.20 5.86
C ALA A 391 16.93 22.44 5.20
N LYS A 392 16.62 22.76 3.93
CA LYS A 392 17.22 23.90 3.24
C LYS A 392 16.81 25.20 3.87
N GLU A 393 17.77 26.07 4.13
CA GLU A 393 17.50 27.46 4.52
C GLU A 393 16.82 28.18 3.37
N GLU A 394 15.84 29.00 3.69
CA GLU A 394 15.20 29.88 2.72
C GLU A 394 16.23 30.92 2.27
N LYS A 395 16.55 30.94 0.98
CA LYS A 395 17.22 32.11 0.39
C LYS A 395 16.19 33.23 0.34
N ASN A 396 16.40 34.26 1.18
CA ASN A 396 15.65 35.50 1.13
C ASN A 396 15.74 36.14 -0.26
#